data_8cd5dedfef9be18f3ecb7aa9102b65e6
#
_entry.id   8cd5dedfef9be18f3ecb7aa9102b65e6
#
_cell.length_a   1.000
_cell.length_b   1.000
_cell.length_c   1.000
_cell.angle_alpha   90.00
_cell.angle_beta   90.00
_cell.angle_gamma   90.00
#
_symmetry.space_group_name_H-M   'P 1'
#
loop_
_entity.id
_entity.type
_entity.pdbx_description
1 polymer ?
#
loop_
_entity_poly.entity_id
_entity_poly.type
_entity_poly.pdbx_seq_one_letter_code
_entity_poly.pdbx_strand_id
1 'polypeptide(L)'
;MRRVASSVLVFLLGACFAASPGHCDELKDLHFGEALYYAHQADYFAALERLDSEVIQHGELDEPELGTLQYHIGDAEFSLGDFELRYRMHHRAGRAITAVLEGAVDERVRNDAAYRLARIHFQKNQIDDAMRALNRIDGEVPKPIRDDIEFLRANLYLAKDEPESSMEVFEKLQDSDSYGGFAAYNLGIAYLQDGQRSLALEQLERAGQIKTDDPAELAIRDKSNLVAGTIHLESGEQERALPYLNRVRLDGPFSNQALLSAGWASMATEQFDRAVVPWSILADREVTDRATQEAMLALPYAYGKLDVHGRAAVYYGRALDAFSAEVDKLNESIDSIREGKFLEALVREEIRKNEEWVIRLRSLPETPETYYMMELLASHDFQTGLQNYLDLADLRRKLLTWEASFDSFDEMVAIRHEHYEPLLPDVDTHFRELDSRLRLRGEQHKMLVKRRDDLLTTPRPEFLATPEEQAILGRIEYLESQMASADVAFSDNFAARLKRLKGRLTWALETQYHARLTEFDRNLRSLDEAMAVAQAEYDEYVRSRQAATHSYVGYDTPIKRLRTKARESVSKVELLMARQGRLLEVVAIEELMARRSHLENYGDKARFALADSYDRATQAQAKVTSE
;
A
#
# COMPACT_ATOMS: atom_id res chain seq x y z
N MET A 1 57.46 24.28 12.51
CA MET A 1 57.33 23.79 13.91
C MET A 1 55.87 23.37 14.06
N ARG A 2 55.53 22.14 13.78
CA ARG A 2 55.54 20.93 14.65
C ARG A 2 54.53 21.04 15.79
N ARG A 3 53.49 20.14 15.65
CA ARG A 3 52.68 19.57 16.73
C ARG A 3 51.54 20.43 17.27
N VAL A 4 50.35 20.27 16.74
CA VAL A 4 49.10 19.92 17.45
C VAL A 4 48.10 19.44 16.38
N ALA A 5 48.20 18.17 16.05
CA ALA A 5 47.21 17.46 15.23
C ALA A 5 47.23 15.99 15.70
N SER A 6 46.68 15.72 16.86
CA SER A 6 46.45 14.33 17.32
C SER A 6 45.67 14.35 18.65
N SER A 7 44.42 14.83 18.66
CA SER A 7 43.55 14.62 19.84
C SER A 7 42.06 14.81 19.55
N VAL A 8 41.60 14.78 18.29
CA VAL A 8 40.15 14.88 17.94
C VAL A 8 39.60 13.61 17.30
N LEU A 9 40.42 12.54 17.20
CA LEU A 9 39.97 11.31 16.49
C LEU A 9 39.64 10.14 17.44
N VAL A 10 39.39 10.34 18.72
CA VAL A 10 39.06 9.25 19.68
C VAL A 10 37.72 9.45 20.39
N PHE A 11 36.98 10.51 20.11
CA PHE A 11 35.66 10.73 20.74
C PHE A 11 34.43 10.55 19.83
N LEU A 12 34.60 9.98 18.63
CA LEU A 12 33.51 9.71 17.68
C LEU A 12 33.20 8.22 17.51
N LEU A 13 33.69 7.36 18.39
CA LEU A 13 33.46 5.90 18.35
C LEU A 13 32.74 5.36 19.61
N GLY A 14 32.16 6.22 20.43
CA GLY A 14 31.48 5.83 21.68
C GLY A 14 29.97 6.10 21.74
N ALA A 15 29.33 6.54 20.66
CA ALA A 15 27.89 6.69 20.59
C ALA A 15 27.28 5.61 19.67
N CYS A 16 27.73 4.35 19.82
CA CYS A 16 27.03 3.21 19.27
C CYS A 16 25.88 2.87 20.22
N PHE A 17 24.69 3.30 19.83
CA PHE A 17 23.46 2.56 19.88
C PHE A 17 23.29 1.57 21.04
N ALA A 18 22.80 2.06 22.18
CA ALA A 18 21.81 1.32 22.91
C ALA A 18 20.46 1.48 22.17
N ALA A 19 20.38 0.96 20.96
CA ALA A 19 19.13 0.53 20.41
C ALA A 19 18.67 -0.60 21.35
N SER A 20 17.61 -0.34 22.14
CA SER A 20 16.80 -1.40 22.72
C SER A 20 16.62 -2.45 21.62
N PRO A 21 16.79 -3.76 21.91
CA PRO A 21 16.34 -4.76 20.98
C PRO A 21 14.82 -4.55 20.89
N GLY A 22 14.36 -3.80 19.87
CA GLY A 22 13.03 -3.97 19.38
C GLY A 22 12.95 -5.48 19.12
N HIS A 23 11.99 -6.16 19.71
CA HIS A 23 11.60 -7.46 19.26
C HIS A 23 11.28 -7.29 17.77
N CYS A 24 12.28 -7.56 16.92
CA CYS A 24 12.02 -8.02 15.60
C CYS A 24 11.41 -9.42 15.85
N ASP A 25 10.10 -9.53 15.82
CA ASP A 25 9.49 -10.83 15.62
C ASP A 25 10.18 -11.42 14.38
N GLU A 26 10.89 -12.52 14.59
CA GLU A 26 11.54 -13.25 13.50
C GLU A 26 10.47 -13.49 12.45
N LEU A 27 10.67 -12.97 11.24
CA LEU A 27 9.83 -13.25 10.09
C LEU A 27 9.81 -14.77 9.90
N LYS A 28 8.76 -15.42 10.41
CA LYS A 28 8.66 -16.88 10.41
C LYS A 28 8.18 -17.41 9.06
N ASP A 29 7.57 -16.56 8.26
CA ASP A 29 7.15 -16.85 6.90
C ASP A 29 7.98 -16.08 5.88
N LEU A 30 8.70 -16.84 5.03
CA LEU A 30 9.57 -16.27 4.00
C LEU A 30 8.78 -15.60 2.87
N HIS A 31 7.60 -16.13 2.53
CA HIS A 31 6.77 -15.60 1.43
C HIS A 31 6.12 -14.29 1.84
N PHE A 32 5.58 -14.21 3.05
CA PHE A 32 5.07 -12.96 3.61
C PHE A 32 6.17 -11.91 3.77
N GLY A 33 7.36 -12.33 4.23
CA GLY A 33 8.54 -11.47 4.30
C GLY A 33 8.97 -10.93 2.93
N GLU A 34 8.90 -11.74 1.88
CA GLU A 34 9.19 -11.31 0.51
C GLU A 34 8.15 -10.29 0.00
N ALA A 35 6.87 -10.50 0.31
CA ALA A 35 5.82 -9.53 -0.02
C ALA A 35 6.03 -8.18 0.66
N LEU A 36 6.36 -8.18 1.96
CA LEU A 36 6.70 -6.97 2.70
C LEU A 36 7.94 -6.26 2.13
N TYR A 37 8.97 -7.02 1.70
CA TYR A 37 10.15 -6.45 1.05
C TYR A 37 9.79 -5.66 -0.21
N TYR A 38 8.98 -6.23 -1.11
CA TYR A 38 8.51 -5.52 -2.30
C TYR A 38 7.62 -4.32 -1.96
N ALA A 39 6.77 -4.44 -0.94
CA ALA A 39 5.94 -3.32 -0.48
C ALA A 39 6.78 -2.14 0.03
N HIS A 40 7.86 -2.40 0.79
CA HIS A 40 8.80 -1.37 1.23
C HIS A 40 9.53 -0.67 0.07
N GLN A 41 9.70 -1.36 -1.05
CA GLN A 41 10.24 -0.76 -2.27
C GLN A 41 9.18 -0.04 -3.11
N ALA A 42 7.95 0.06 -2.62
CA ALA A 42 6.79 0.58 -3.34
C ALA A 42 6.45 -0.20 -4.62
N ASP A 43 6.96 -1.41 -4.79
CA ASP A 43 6.55 -2.33 -5.85
C ASP A 43 5.35 -3.18 -5.39
N TYR A 44 4.21 -2.51 -5.27
CA TYR A 44 2.98 -3.13 -4.76
C TYR A 44 2.43 -4.22 -5.67
N PHE A 45 2.74 -4.21 -6.96
CA PHE A 45 2.32 -5.27 -7.87
C PHE A 45 3.02 -6.60 -7.54
N ALA A 46 4.34 -6.57 -7.37
CA ALA A 46 5.10 -7.75 -6.97
C ALA A 46 4.72 -8.22 -5.55
N ALA A 47 4.47 -7.28 -4.64
CA ALA A 47 3.97 -7.59 -3.30
C ALA A 47 2.61 -8.30 -3.34
N LEU A 48 1.67 -7.80 -4.15
CA LEU A 48 0.34 -8.40 -4.35
C LEU A 48 0.43 -9.81 -4.95
N GLU A 49 1.31 -10.02 -5.93
CA GLU A 49 1.51 -11.34 -6.55
C GLU A 49 1.98 -12.37 -5.52
N ARG A 50 2.88 -11.99 -4.61
CA ARG A 50 3.37 -12.87 -3.54
C ARG A 50 2.26 -13.17 -2.52
N LEU A 51 1.54 -12.15 -2.07
CA LEU A 51 0.45 -12.33 -1.11
C LEU A 51 -0.74 -13.12 -1.69
N ASP A 52 -1.14 -12.86 -2.94
CA ASP A 52 -2.17 -13.65 -3.62
C ASP A 52 -1.77 -15.14 -3.67
N SER A 53 -0.50 -15.44 -3.93
CA SER A 53 0.01 -16.82 -3.94
C SER A 53 -0.06 -17.46 -2.57
N GLU A 54 0.27 -16.73 -1.52
CA GLU A 54 0.22 -17.23 -0.14
C GLU A 54 -1.22 -17.46 0.32
N VAL A 55 -2.09 -16.50 0.12
CA VAL A 55 -3.52 -16.63 0.49
C VAL A 55 -4.19 -17.79 -0.26
N ILE A 56 -3.88 -17.99 -1.55
CA ILE A 56 -4.41 -19.12 -2.32
C ILE A 56 -3.88 -20.47 -1.81
N GLN A 57 -2.61 -20.53 -1.39
CA GLN A 57 -2.00 -21.77 -0.91
C GLN A 57 -2.46 -22.16 0.50
N HIS A 58 -2.74 -21.18 1.33
CA HIS A 58 -2.94 -21.39 2.77
C HIS A 58 -4.30 -20.89 3.30
N GLY A 59 -5.11 -20.20 2.50
CA GLY A 59 -6.37 -19.58 2.90
C GLY A 59 -7.48 -20.51 3.38
N GLU A 60 -7.32 -21.85 3.23
CA GLU A 60 -8.23 -22.87 3.75
C GLU A 60 -7.70 -23.55 5.03
N LEU A 61 -6.51 -23.12 5.52
CA LEU A 61 -5.85 -23.74 6.67
C LEU A 61 -6.21 -22.98 7.95
N ASP A 62 -6.62 -23.70 8.97
CA ASP A 62 -6.87 -23.13 10.30
C ASP A 62 -5.53 -22.99 11.05
N GLU A 63 -5.05 -21.76 11.24
CA GLU A 63 -3.76 -21.44 11.87
C GLU A 63 -3.52 -22.11 13.24
N PRO A 64 -4.53 -22.29 14.12
CA PRO A 64 -4.32 -22.89 15.42
C PRO A 64 -3.96 -24.38 15.40
N GLU A 65 -4.30 -25.11 14.34
CA GLU A 65 -4.09 -26.56 14.26
C GLU A 65 -2.71 -26.95 13.70
N LEU A 66 -2.00 -26.05 13.07
CA LEU A 66 -0.75 -26.33 12.35
C LEU A 66 0.54 -26.21 13.15
N GLY A 67 0.51 -25.81 14.38
CA GLY A 67 1.51 -25.93 15.48
C GLY A 67 3.01 -25.68 15.20
N THR A 68 3.46 -25.62 13.96
CA THR A 68 4.88 -25.55 13.58
C THR A 68 5.24 -24.45 12.61
N LEU A 69 4.29 -23.93 11.82
CA LEU A 69 4.47 -22.81 10.94
C LEU A 69 3.41 -21.77 11.30
N GLN A 70 3.82 -20.60 11.72
CA GLN A 70 2.88 -19.51 11.94
C GLN A 70 2.52 -18.94 10.57
N TYR A 71 1.34 -19.27 10.10
CA TYR A 71 0.75 -18.63 8.93
C TYR A 71 0.08 -17.34 9.37
N HIS A 72 0.43 -16.26 8.72
CA HIS A 72 -0.16 -14.96 8.95
C HIS A 72 -1.28 -14.69 7.94
N ILE A 73 -2.23 -15.61 7.82
CA ILE A 73 -3.29 -15.50 6.80
C ILE A 73 -4.13 -14.25 7.01
N GLY A 74 -4.52 -13.95 8.25
CA GLY A 74 -5.26 -12.74 8.56
C GLY A 74 -4.46 -11.46 8.28
N ASP A 75 -3.17 -11.45 8.60
CA ASP A 75 -2.25 -10.35 8.29
C ASP A 75 -1.98 -10.25 6.79
N ALA A 76 -1.87 -11.38 6.08
CA ALA A 76 -1.68 -11.42 4.64
C ALA A 76 -2.92 -10.90 3.89
N GLU A 77 -4.13 -11.29 4.29
CA GLU A 77 -5.38 -10.77 3.73
C GLU A 77 -5.53 -9.27 3.97
N PHE A 78 -5.18 -8.78 5.16
CA PHE A 78 -5.20 -7.37 5.48
C PHE A 78 -4.14 -6.60 4.66
N SER A 79 -2.92 -7.13 4.57
CA SER A 79 -1.84 -6.55 3.77
C SER A 79 -2.18 -6.56 2.29
N LEU A 80 -2.84 -7.62 1.78
CA LEU A 80 -3.36 -7.69 0.43
C LEU A 80 -4.32 -6.53 0.15
N GLY A 81 -5.26 -6.27 1.04
CA GLY A 81 -6.20 -5.14 0.93
C GLY A 81 -5.50 -3.78 0.93
N ASP A 82 -4.51 -3.60 1.81
CA ASP A 82 -3.72 -2.36 1.88
C ASP A 82 -2.86 -2.14 0.62
N PHE A 83 -2.21 -3.18 0.12
CA PHE A 83 -1.41 -3.09 -1.10
C PHE A 83 -2.27 -2.89 -2.34
N GLU A 84 -3.45 -3.52 -2.42
CA GLU A 84 -4.42 -3.27 -3.48
C GLU A 84 -4.93 -1.83 -3.44
N LEU A 85 -5.12 -1.25 -2.25
CA LEU A 85 -5.46 0.15 -2.09
C LEU A 85 -4.32 1.05 -2.59
N ARG A 86 -3.07 0.78 -2.21
CA ARG A 86 -1.88 1.54 -2.63
C ARG A 86 -1.62 1.41 -4.13
N TYR A 87 -1.94 0.28 -4.74
CA TYR A 87 -1.90 0.05 -6.18
C TYR A 87 -3.20 0.50 -6.88
N ARG A 88 -4.12 1.15 -6.15
CA ARG A 88 -5.42 1.67 -6.65
C ARG A 88 -6.39 0.64 -7.17
N MET A 89 -6.25 -0.60 -6.79
CA MET A 89 -7.23 -1.65 -7.06
C MET A 89 -8.41 -1.56 -6.07
N HIS A 90 -9.02 -0.39 -5.94
CA HIS A 90 -10.01 -0.08 -4.91
C HIS A 90 -11.17 -1.08 -4.84
N HIS A 91 -11.53 -1.68 -5.97
CA HIS A 91 -12.62 -2.66 -5.99
C HIS A 91 -12.20 -3.99 -5.34
N ARG A 92 -10.96 -4.43 -5.53
CA ARG A 92 -10.41 -5.63 -4.87
C ARG A 92 -10.07 -5.35 -3.42
N ALA A 93 -9.37 -4.26 -3.15
CA ALA A 93 -9.02 -3.85 -1.80
C ALA A 93 -10.26 -3.79 -0.88
N GLY A 94 -11.35 -3.22 -1.36
CA GLY A 94 -12.60 -3.17 -0.59
C GLY A 94 -13.16 -4.56 -0.25
N ARG A 95 -12.99 -5.57 -1.13
CA ARG A 95 -13.44 -6.94 -0.85
C ARG A 95 -12.54 -7.64 0.16
N ALA A 96 -11.23 -7.55 0.00
CA ALA A 96 -10.27 -8.13 0.93
C ALA A 96 -10.42 -7.54 2.35
N ILE A 97 -10.50 -6.21 2.47
CA ILE A 97 -10.72 -5.54 3.75
C ILE A 97 -12.09 -5.92 4.35
N THR A 98 -13.13 -6.08 3.52
CA THR A 98 -14.46 -6.52 4.01
C THR A 98 -14.40 -7.93 4.56
N ALA A 99 -13.64 -8.85 3.94
CA ALA A 99 -13.45 -10.20 4.44
C ALA A 99 -12.79 -10.19 5.84
N VAL A 100 -11.78 -9.34 6.05
CA VAL A 100 -11.17 -9.14 7.38
C VAL A 100 -12.18 -8.62 8.40
N LEU A 101 -13.08 -7.70 8.00
CA LEU A 101 -14.13 -7.17 8.88
C LEU A 101 -15.18 -8.20 9.29
N GLU A 102 -15.37 -9.24 8.48
CA GLU A 102 -16.32 -10.34 8.72
C GLU A 102 -15.66 -11.51 9.46
N GLY A 103 -14.33 -11.53 9.53
CA GLY A 103 -13.54 -12.56 10.22
C GLY A 103 -13.43 -12.36 11.74
N ALA A 104 -12.89 -13.36 12.44
CA ALA A 104 -12.62 -13.32 13.87
C ALA A 104 -11.23 -12.71 14.16
N VAL A 105 -11.06 -11.43 13.84
CA VAL A 105 -9.80 -10.68 14.04
C VAL A 105 -9.83 -9.81 15.28
N ASP A 106 -8.65 -9.40 15.75
CA ASP A 106 -8.48 -8.44 16.84
C ASP A 106 -9.24 -7.14 16.56
N GLU A 107 -9.81 -6.56 17.62
CA GLU A 107 -10.64 -5.36 17.54
C GLU A 107 -9.88 -4.15 16.94
N ARG A 108 -8.59 -4.03 17.22
CA ARG A 108 -7.73 -2.97 16.67
C ARG A 108 -7.52 -3.13 15.16
N VAL A 109 -7.29 -4.36 14.70
CA VAL A 109 -7.13 -4.69 13.27
C VAL A 109 -8.43 -4.45 12.53
N ARG A 110 -9.57 -4.87 13.12
CA ARG A 110 -10.90 -4.62 12.55
C ARG A 110 -11.19 -3.13 12.43
N ASN A 111 -10.87 -2.32 13.44
CA ASN A 111 -11.09 -0.87 13.41
C ASN A 111 -10.18 -0.16 12.39
N ASP A 112 -8.91 -0.57 12.25
CA ASP A 112 -8.02 -0.06 11.20
C ASP A 112 -8.55 -0.42 9.80
N ALA A 113 -9.00 -1.67 9.61
CA ALA A 113 -9.61 -2.11 8.36
C ALA A 113 -10.89 -1.32 8.02
N ALA A 114 -11.74 -1.03 9.00
CA ALA A 114 -12.94 -0.21 8.82
C ALA A 114 -12.59 1.23 8.40
N TYR A 115 -11.58 1.83 9.01
CA TYR A 115 -11.07 3.15 8.63
C TYR A 115 -10.53 3.16 7.20
N ARG A 116 -9.71 2.16 6.82
CA ARG A 116 -9.18 2.05 5.45
C ARG A 116 -10.29 1.86 4.43
N LEU A 117 -11.29 1.05 4.74
CA LEU A 117 -12.47 0.88 3.88
C LEU A 117 -13.24 2.20 3.72
N ALA A 118 -13.42 2.96 4.80
CA ALA A 118 -14.05 4.28 4.74
C ALA A 118 -13.26 5.25 3.85
N ARG A 119 -11.93 5.26 3.94
CA ARG A 119 -11.07 6.05 3.04
C ARG A 119 -11.23 5.66 1.57
N ILE A 120 -11.30 4.36 1.26
CA ILE A 120 -11.55 3.86 -0.10
C ILE A 120 -12.88 4.41 -0.64
N HIS A 121 -13.94 4.33 0.15
CA HIS A 121 -15.24 4.83 -0.25
C HIS A 121 -15.26 6.35 -0.40
N PHE A 122 -14.61 7.08 0.51
CA PHE A 122 -14.49 8.54 0.41
C PHE A 122 -13.75 8.96 -0.86
N GLN A 123 -12.63 8.30 -1.18
CA GLN A 123 -11.88 8.55 -2.42
C GLN A 123 -12.67 8.25 -3.70
N LYS A 124 -13.65 7.34 -3.61
CA LYS A 124 -14.59 7.04 -4.72
C LYS A 124 -15.79 7.98 -4.76
N ASN A 125 -15.84 8.98 -3.91
CA ASN A 125 -17.01 9.85 -3.69
C ASN A 125 -18.28 9.07 -3.29
N GLN A 126 -18.11 7.92 -2.61
CA GLN A 126 -19.18 7.08 -2.09
C GLN A 126 -19.41 7.43 -0.61
N ILE A 127 -19.97 8.62 -0.37
CA ILE A 127 -20.04 9.22 0.96
C ILE A 127 -20.83 8.37 1.96
N ASP A 128 -21.97 7.79 1.55
CA ASP A 128 -22.78 6.94 2.43
C ASP A 128 -22.10 5.61 2.77
N ASP A 129 -21.37 5.01 1.82
CA ASP A 129 -20.59 3.81 2.06
C ASP A 129 -19.43 4.08 3.01
N ALA A 130 -18.75 5.20 2.84
CA ALA A 130 -17.69 5.65 3.74
C ALA A 130 -18.20 5.84 5.18
N MET A 131 -19.35 6.48 5.34
CA MET A 131 -19.98 6.66 6.64
C MET A 131 -20.39 5.32 7.28
N ARG A 132 -20.95 4.39 6.48
CA ARG A 132 -21.28 3.04 6.97
C ARG A 132 -20.03 2.27 7.44
N ALA A 133 -18.91 2.43 6.74
CA ALA A 133 -17.65 1.81 7.14
C ALA A 133 -17.12 2.39 8.45
N LEU A 134 -17.12 3.71 8.62
CA LEU A 134 -16.71 4.35 9.89
C LEU A 134 -17.62 3.96 11.07
N ASN A 135 -18.90 3.74 10.84
CA ASN A 135 -19.85 3.35 11.89
C ASN A 135 -19.67 1.87 12.35
N ARG A 136 -18.80 1.10 11.68
CA ARG A 136 -18.40 -0.25 12.15
C ARG A 136 -17.30 -0.19 13.22
N ILE A 137 -16.65 0.95 13.38
CA ILE A 137 -15.60 1.13 14.38
C ILE A 137 -16.23 1.14 15.76
N ASP A 138 -15.84 0.18 16.60
CA ASP A 138 -16.32 0.02 17.97
C ASP A 138 -15.17 -0.43 18.88
N GLY A 139 -15.17 0.00 20.15
CA GLY A 139 -14.18 -0.37 21.13
C GLY A 139 -12.83 0.34 20.98
N GLU A 140 -11.73 -0.38 21.10
CA GLU A 140 -10.39 0.22 21.14
C GLU A 140 -9.90 0.62 19.74
N VAL A 141 -9.62 1.91 19.55
CA VAL A 141 -9.05 2.46 18.31
C VAL A 141 -7.53 2.64 18.47
N PRO A 142 -6.71 2.21 17.49
CA PRO A 142 -5.27 2.49 17.51
C PRO A 142 -4.97 3.99 17.62
N LYS A 143 -4.07 4.36 18.52
CA LYS A 143 -3.75 5.78 18.78
C LYS A 143 -3.36 6.57 17.52
N PRO A 144 -2.57 6.01 16.58
CA PRO A 144 -2.10 6.76 15.41
C PRO A 144 -3.22 7.22 14.47
N ILE A 145 -4.36 6.51 14.43
CA ILE A 145 -5.45 6.78 13.47
C ILE A 145 -6.70 7.38 14.13
N ARG A 146 -6.65 7.68 15.42
CA ARG A 146 -7.82 8.19 16.14
C ARG A 146 -8.31 9.54 15.61
N ASP A 147 -7.40 10.48 15.51
CA ASP A 147 -7.70 11.82 15.01
C ASP A 147 -8.03 11.79 13.51
N ASP A 148 -7.40 10.90 12.75
CA ASP A 148 -7.68 10.68 11.33
C ASP A 148 -9.12 10.22 11.09
N ILE A 149 -9.62 9.30 11.94
CA ILE A 149 -11.00 8.80 11.89
C ILE A 149 -12.00 9.93 12.12
N GLU A 150 -11.78 10.71 13.16
CA GLU A 150 -12.67 11.83 13.50
C GLU A 150 -12.61 12.93 12.43
N PHE A 151 -11.41 13.23 11.92
CA PHE A 151 -11.26 14.19 10.83
C PHE A 151 -11.97 13.73 9.54
N LEU A 152 -11.85 12.45 9.19
CA LEU A 152 -12.60 11.87 8.06
C LEU A 152 -14.11 11.93 8.30
N ARG A 153 -14.57 11.61 9.51
CA ARG A 153 -15.99 11.67 9.90
C ARG A 153 -16.56 13.07 9.73
N ALA A 154 -15.86 14.08 10.21
CA ALA A 154 -16.26 15.47 10.08
C ALA A 154 -16.36 15.92 8.62
N ASN A 155 -15.39 15.52 7.78
CA ASN A 155 -15.43 15.81 6.34
C ASN A 155 -16.58 15.09 5.62
N LEU A 156 -16.93 13.88 6.05
CA LEU A 156 -18.08 13.14 5.52
C LEU A 156 -19.40 13.85 5.85
N TYR A 157 -19.55 14.40 7.06
CA TYR A 157 -20.73 15.21 7.43
C TYR A 157 -20.83 16.47 6.56
N LEU A 158 -19.70 17.17 6.31
CA LEU A 158 -19.69 18.31 5.38
C LEU A 158 -20.12 17.92 3.96
N ALA A 159 -19.59 16.78 3.48
CA ALA A 159 -19.94 16.28 2.14
C ALA A 159 -21.41 15.82 2.03
N LYS A 160 -22.07 15.53 3.14
CA LYS A 160 -23.50 15.19 3.23
C LYS A 160 -24.40 16.40 3.43
N ASP A 161 -23.84 17.60 3.51
CA ASP A 161 -24.57 18.82 3.84
C ASP A 161 -25.20 18.76 5.26
N GLU A 162 -24.47 18.14 6.20
CA GLU A 162 -24.82 18.02 7.62
C GLU A 162 -23.83 18.88 8.47
N PRO A 163 -23.86 20.22 8.35
CA PRO A 163 -22.85 21.08 8.98
C PRO A 163 -22.86 21.03 10.50
N GLU A 164 -24.04 20.87 11.13
CA GLU A 164 -24.16 20.79 12.61
C GLU A 164 -23.37 19.60 13.18
N SER A 165 -23.51 18.42 12.57
CA SER A 165 -22.77 17.21 12.97
C SER A 165 -21.27 17.35 12.75
N SER A 166 -20.89 18.01 11.66
CA SER A 166 -19.48 18.29 11.33
C SER A 166 -18.84 19.24 12.34
N MET A 167 -19.57 20.29 12.74
CA MET A 167 -19.12 21.28 13.73
C MET A 167 -18.78 20.61 15.06
N GLU A 168 -19.65 19.74 15.59
CA GLU A 168 -19.42 19.04 16.85
C GLU A 168 -18.10 18.24 16.85
N VAL A 169 -17.77 17.60 15.73
CA VAL A 169 -16.55 16.80 15.61
C VAL A 169 -15.33 17.69 15.44
N PHE A 170 -15.38 18.72 14.59
CA PHE A 170 -14.24 19.63 14.41
C PHE A 170 -13.93 20.43 15.67
N GLU A 171 -14.93 20.78 16.50
CA GLU A 171 -14.69 21.42 17.79
C GLU A 171 -13.79 20.59 18.69
N LYS A 172 -13.96 19.27 18.70
CA LYS A 172 -13.12 18.34 19.47
C LYS A 172 -11.70 18.22 18.93
N LEU A 173 -11.52 18.40 17.61
CA LEU A 173 -10.21 18.29 16.93
C LEU A 173 -9.39 19.59 16.98
N GLN A 174 -9.95 20.71 17.40
CA GLN A 174 -9.23 21.98 17.48
C GLN A 174 -8.01 21.97 18.40
N ASP A 175 -7.99 21.09 19.39
CA ASP A 175 -6.88 20.93 20.33
C ASP A 175 -5.91 19.80 19.92
N SER A 176 -6.09 19.18 18.75
CA SER A 176 -5.18 18.19 18.19
C SER A 176 -3.92 18.86 17.67
N ASP A 177 -2.76 18.33 18.04
CA ASP A 177 -1.46 18.82 17.57
C ASP A 177 -1.29 18.69 16.04
N SER A 178 -1.95 17.68 15.44
CA SER A 178 -1.82 17.39 14.00
C SER A 178 -2.90 18.05 13.14
N TYR A 179 -4.08 18.31 13.69
CA TYR A 179 -5.25 18.75 12.92
C TYR A 179 -5.84 20.09 13.38
N GLY A 180 -5.38 20.69 14.47
CA GLY A 180 -5.99 21.88 15.08
C GLY A 180 -6.20 23.04 14.09
N GLY A 181 -5.23 23.31 13.23
CA GLY A 181 -5.32 24.34 12.20
C GLY A 181 -6.32 24.01 11.09
N PHE A 182 -6.29 22.79 10.61
CA PHE A 182 -7.22 22.28 9.59
C PHE A 182 -8.64 22.19 10.14
N ALA A 183 -8.78 21.73 11.37
CA ALA A 183 -10.08 21.65 12.05
C ALA A 183 -10.71 23.02 12.24
N ALA A 184 -9.95 24.03 12.67
CA ALA A 184 -10.45 25.39 12.81
C ALA A 184 -10.88 25.99 11.45
N TYR A 185 -10.10 25.77 10.37
CA TYR A 185 -10.48 26.19 9.04
C TYR A 185 -11.78 25.51 8.56
N ASN A 186 -11.84 24.17 8.65
CA ASN A 186 -13.01 23.41 8.21
C ASN A 186 -14.26 23.71 9.07
N LEU A 187 -14.09 23.96 10.37
CA LEU A 187 -15.17 24.43 11.24
C LEU A 187 -15.68 25.80 10.78
N GLY A 188 -14.78 26.71 10.40
CA GLY A 188 -15.16 28.00 9.79
C GLY A 188 -15.98 27.81 8.52
N ILE A 189 -15.62 26.86 7.66
CA ILE A 189 -16.39 26.53 6.44
C ILE A 189 -17.75 25.92 6.81
N ALA A 190 -17.82 25.02 7.80
CA ALA A 190 -19.08 24.44 8.28
C ALA A 190 -20.06 25.51 8.79
N TYR A 191 -19.56 26.48 9.58
CA TYR A 191 -20.37 27.62 10.02
C TYR A 191 -20.84 28.51 8.86
N LEU A 192 -20.04 28.64 7.78
CA LEU A 192 -20.46 29.38 6.57
C LEU A 192 -21.61 28.65 5.86
N GLN A 193 -21.53 27.34 5.72
CA GLN A 193 -22.58 26.52 5.11
C GLN A 193 -23.88 26.62 5.93
N ASP A 194 -23.77 26.65 7.25
CA ASP A 194 -24.92 26.82 8.15
C ASP A 194 -25.40 28.28 8.26
N GLY A 195 -24.78 29.22 7.56
CA GLY A 195 -25.16 30.64 7.60
C GLY A 195 -24.70 31.40 8.85
N GLN A 196 -23.94 30.78 9.74
CA GLN A 196 -23.45 31.36 11.01
C GLN A 196 -22.15 32.18 10.78
N ARG A 197 -22.25 33.25 10.02
CA ARG A 197 -21.10 34.02 9.54
C ARG A 197 -20.18 34.52 10.66
N SER A 198 -20.72 34.96 11.78
CA SER A 198 -19.91 35.51 12.89
C SER A 198 -18.99 34.45 13.49
N LEU A 199 -19.51 33.22 13.69
CA LEU A 199 -18.75 32.09 14.22
C LEU A 199 -17.74 31.59 13.16
N ALA A 200 -18.11 31.59 11.89
CA ALA A 200 -17.21 31.28 10.80
C ALA A 200 -15.97 32.19 10.79
N LEU A 201 -16.19 33.51 10.91
CA LEU A 201 -15.10 34.48 10.95
C LEU A 201 -14.21 34.31 12.19
N GLU A 202 -14.77 33.94 13.34
CA GLU A 202 -14.00 33.64 14.56
C GLU A 202 -13.08 32.44 14.36
N GLN A 203 -13.58 31.37 13.75
CA GLN A 203 -12.77 30.18 13.50
C GLN A 203 -11.73 30.42 12.40
N LEU A 204 -12.09 31.15 11.35
CA LEU A 204 -11.14 31.54 10.31
C LEU A 204 -10.04 32.48 10.84
N GLU A 205 -10.37 33.38 11.78
CA GLU A 205 -9.37 34.22 12.48
C GLU A 205 -8.42 33.36 13.31
N ARG A 206 -8.94 32.35 14.05
CA ARG A 206 -8.12 31.39 14.81
C ARG A 206 -7.17 30.66 13.89
N ALA A 207 -7.66 30.07 12.80
CA ALA A 207 -6.83 29.39 11.81
C ALA A 207 -5.84 30.34 11.11
N GLY A 208 -6.27 31.59 10.86
CA GLY A 208 -5.47 32.64 10.21
C GLY A 208 -4.30 33.19 11.05
N GLN A 209 -4.24 32.87 12.34
CA GLN A 209 -3.19 33.32 13.27
C GLN A 209 -2.28 32.22 13.79
N ILE A 210 -2.38 31.00 13.25
CA ILE A 210 -1.55 29.86 13.67
C ILE A 210 -0.07 30.21 13.51
N LYS A 211 0.71 29.88 14.52
CA LYS A 211 2.17 30.04 14.53
C LYS A 211 2.81 28.69 14.21
N THR A 212 3.30 28.55 13.03
CA THR A 212 3.88 27.31 12.54
C THR A 212 4.94 27.59 11.48
N ASP A 213 5.86 26.64 11.29
CA ASP A 213 6.82 26.61 10.20
C ASP A 213 6.47 25.49 9.17
N ASP A 214 5.43 24.71 9.44
CA ASP A 214 4.95 23.66 8.53
C ASP A 214 4.31 24.29 7.28
N PRO A 215 4.75 23.92 6.07
CA PRO A 215 4.24 24.50 4.83
C PRO A 215 2.74 24.30 4.60
N ALA A 216 2.15 23.18 5.04
CA ALA A 216 0.74 22.89 4.86
C ALA A 216 -0.12 23.73 5.81
N GLU A 217 0.29 23.85 7.07
CA GLU A 217 -0.38 24.74 8.04
C GLU A 217 -0.23 26.22 7.66
N LEU A 218 0.95 26.62 7.13
CA LEU A 218 1.14 27.98 6.58
C LEU A 218 0.19 28.26 5.40
N ALA A 219 -0.07 27.27 4.55
CA ALA A 219 -1.04 27.41 3.47
C ALA A 219 -2.47 27.53 3.99
N ILE A 220 -2.86 26.74 5.01
CA ILE A 220 -4.18 26.86 5.67
C ILE A 220 -4.36 28.21 6.35
N ARG A 221 -3.32 28.71 7.02
CA ARG A 221 -3.31 30.06 7.59
C ARG A 221 -3.58 31.15 6.55
N ASP A 222 -2.86 31.09 5.43
CA ASP A 222 -3.03 32.04 4.36
C ASP A 222 -4.41 31.93 3.71
N LYS A 223 -4.90 30.72 3.48
CA LYS A 223 -6.25 30.43 2.96
C LYS A 223 -7.34 30.96 3.87
N SER A 224 -7.21 30.77 5.18
CA SER A 224 -8.15 31.26 6.19
C SER A 224 -8.25 32.77 6.16
N ASN A 225 -7.10 33.47 6.08
CA ASN A 225 -7.07 34.92 5.96
C ASN A 225 -7.69 35.40 4.63
N LEU A 226 -7.39 34.72 3.50
CA LEU A 226 -8.01 35.04 2.22
C LEU A 226 -9.54 34.89 2.27
N VAL A 227 -10.05 33.77 2.79
CA VAL A 227 -11.50 33.50 2.91
C VAL A 227 -12.17 34.54 3.81
N ALA A 228 -11.59 34.83 4.98
CA ALA A 228 -12.13 35.86 5.89
C ALA A 228 -12.17 37.24 5.22
N GLY A 229 -11.11 37.61 4.51
CA GLY A 229 -11.06 38.85 3.72
C GLY A 229 -12.13 38.89 2.64
N THR A 230 -12.33 37.80 1.91
CA THR A 230 -13.35 37.68 0.86
C THR A 230 -14.78 37.82 1.44
N ILE A 231 -15.06 37.18 2.57
CA ILE A 231 -16.35 37.30 3.28
C ILE A 231 -16.66 38.77 3.63
N HIS A 232 -15.68 39.52 4.10
CA HIS A 232 -15.86 40.96 4.40
C HIS A 232 -16.07 41.78 3.11
N LEU A 233 -15.36 41.47 2.01
CA LEU A 233 -15.56 42.12 0.73
C LEU A 233 -16.96 41.93 0.16
N GLU A 234 -17.44 40.69 0.13
CA GLU A 234 -18.78 40.33 -0.35
C GLU A 234 -19.90 41.01 0.48
N SER A 235 -19.59 41.30 1.72
CA SER A 235 -20.54 42.00 2.61
C SER A 235 -20.43 43.51 2.55
N GLY A 236 -19.59 44.06 1.71
CA GLY A 236 -19.39 45.51 1.60
C GLY A 236 -18.59 46.12 2.77
N GLU A 237 -17.84 45.30 3.51
CA GLU A 237 -17.02 45.70 4.68
C GLU A 237 -15.54 45.82 4.29
N GLN A 238 -15.21 46.62 3.26
CA GLN A 238 -13.90 46.66 2.65
C GLN A 238 -12.76 47.00 3.63
N GLU A 239 -13.01 47.95 4.54
CA GLU A 239 -12.03 48.34 5.57
C GLU A 239 -11.66 47.21 6.50
N ARG A 240 -12.59 46.29 6.75
CA ARG A 240 -12.37 45.08 7.58
C ARG A 240 -11.67 43.98 6.80
N ALA A 241 -11.84 43.92 5.49
CA ALA A 241 -11.18 42.93 4.63
C ALA A 241 -9.67 43.10 4.57
N LEU A 242 -9.18 44.37 4.47
CA LEU A 242 -7.77 44.69 4.24
C LEU A 242 -6.81 44.08 5.28
N PRO A 243 -7.06 44.11 6.60
CA PRO A 243 -6.20 43.45 7.59
C PRO A 243 -6.00 41.95 7.36
N TYR A 244 -7.03 41.24 6.93
CA TYR A 244 -6.94 39.81 6.61
C TYR A 244 -6.14 39.57 5.35
N LEU A 245 -6.45 40.26 4.27
CA LEU A 245 -5.75 40.11 2.99
C LEU A 245 -4.27 40.43 3.11
N ASN A 246 -3.91 41.46 3.91
CA ASN A 246 -2.51 41.85 4.14
C ASN A 246 -1.72 40.85 5.05
N ARG A 247 -2.37 39.93 5.74
CA ARG A 247 -1.70 38.86 6.49
C ARG A 247 -1.26 37.71 5.61
N VAL A 248 -1.81 37.57 4.40
CA VAL A 248 -1.43 36.52 3.46
C VAL A 248 0.01 36.77 2.99
N ARG A 249 0.85 35.74 3.07
CA ARG A 249 2.27 35.84 2.67
C ARG A 249 2.40 36.11 1.17
N LEU A 250 3.38 36.94 0.82
CA LEU A 250 3.64 37.33 -0.59
C LEU A 250 4.24 36.17 -1.42
N ASP A 251 4.86 35.21 -0.77
CA ASP A 251 5.48 34.00 -1.35
C ASP A 251 4.60 32.75 -1.22
N GLY A 252 3.41 32.88 -0.63
CA GLY A 252 2.45 31.80 -0.44
C GLY A 252 1.58 31.54 -1.68
N PRO A 253 0.94 30.36 -1.75
CA PRO A 253 0.12 29.95 -2.90
C PRO A 253 -1.13 30.83 -3.11
N PHE A 254 -1.57 31.56 -2.10
CA PHE A 254 -2.75 32.43 -2.15
C PHE A 254 -2.43 33.93 -2.33
N SER A 255 -1.16 34.26 -2.51
CA SER A 255 -0.67 35.63 -2.62
C SER A 255 -1.33 36.43 -3.75
N ASN A 256 -1.44 35.82 -4.95
CA ASN A 256 -2.00 36.50 -6.10
C ASN A 256 -3.46 36.93 -5.89
N GLN A 257 -4.27 36.00 -5.35
CA GLN A 257 -5.68 36.29 -5.03
C GLN A 257 -5.82 37.34 -3.92
N ALA A 258 -4.95 37.28 -2.91
CA ALA A 258 -4.98 38.25 -1.82
C ALA A 258 -4.61 39.65 -2.29
N LEU A 259 -3.57 39.80 -3.14
CA LEU A 259 -3.16 41.06 -3.74
C LEU A 259 -4.26 41.63 -4.65
N LEU A 260 -4.89 40.78 -5.48
CA LEU A 260 -6.00 41.20 -6.33
C LEU A 260 -7.17 41.74 -5.49
N SER A 261 -7.58 40.95 -4.47
CA SER A 261 -8.69 41.32 -3.57
C SER A 261 -8.39 42.56 -2.74
N ALA A 262 -7.14 42.76 -2.28
CA ALA A 262 -6.74 43.99 -1.56
C ALA A 262 -6.82 45.23 -2.43
N GLY A 263 -6.45 45.10 -3.70
CA GLY A 263 -6.62 46.18 -4.68
C GLY A 263 -8.09 46.55 -4.91
N TRP A 264 -8.97 45.55 -5.07
CA TRP A 264 -10.42 45.75 -5.20
C TRP A 264 -11.04 46.34 -3.93
N ALA A 265 -10.60 45.94 -2.74
CA ALA A 265 -11.02 46.55 -1.48
C ALA A 265 -10.70 48.04 -1.43
N SER A 266 -9.49 48.42 -1.81
CA SER A 266 -9.05 49.81 -1.86
C SER A 266 -9.79 50.60 -2.94
N MET A 267 -10.05 49.97 -4.08
CA MET A 267 -10.81 50.57 -5.17
C MET A 267 -12.25 50.89 -4.76
N ALA A 268 -12.90 49.99 -4.07
CA ALA A 268 -14.30 50.14 -3.60
C ALA A 268 -14.47 51.25 -2.53
N THR A 269 -13.36 51.60 -1.85
CA THR A 269 -13.32 52.72 -0.90
C THR A 269 -12.81 54.02 -1.51
N GLU A 270 -12.73 54.08 -2.85
CA GLU A 270 -12.21 55.21 -3.64
C GLU A 270 -10.74 55.59 -3.29
N GLN A 271 -9.98 54.67 -2.63
CA GLN A 271 -8.57 54.85 -2.31
C GLN A 271 -7.71 54.33 -3.49
N PHE A 272 -7.82 54.97 -4.65
CA PHE A 272 -7.22 54.53 -5.92
C PHE A 272 -5.69 54.47 -5.87
N ASP A 273 -5.05 55.37 -5.12
CA ASP A 273 -3.62 55.38 -4.87
C ASP A 273 -3.15 54.14 -4.13
N ARG A 274 -3.95 53.64 -3.17
CA ARG A 274 -3.66 52.40 -2.44
C ARG A 274 -3.91 51.17 -3.28
N ALA A 275 -4.91 51.16 -4.16
CA ALA A 275 -5.17 50.04 -5.07
C ALA A 275 -4.03 49.80 -6.06
N VAL A 276 -3.34 50.84 -6.47
CA VAL A 276 -2.17 50.77 -7.38
C VAL A 276 -1.05 49.91 -6.78
N VAL A 277 -0.84 49.92 -5.46
CA VAL A 277 0.29 49.24 -4.82
C VAL A 277 0.20 47.69 -4.98
N PRO A 278 -0.83 46.97 -4.50
CA PRO A 278 -0.92 45.53 -4.68
C PRO A 278 -1.04 45.12 -6.15
N TRP A 279 -1.75 45.91 -6.98
CA TRP A 279 -1.90 45.59 -8.39
C TRP A 279 -0.61 45.82 -9.19
N SER A 280 0.25 46.75 -8.82
CA SER A 280 1.56 46.90 -9.46
C SER A 280 2.48 45.73 -9.17
N ILE A 281 2.47 45.22 -7.92
CA ILE A 281 3.21 44.00 -7.54
C ILE A 281 2.69 42.79 -8.34
N LEU A 282 1.38 42.67 -8.47
CA LEU A 282 0.74 41.55 -9.14
C LEU A 282 0.92 41.60 -10.66
N ALA A 283 0.83 42.79 -11.28
CA ALA A 283 1.01 42.97 -12.73
C ALA A 283 2.44 42.66 -13.23
N ASP A 284 3.42 42.65 -12.33
CA ASP A 284 4.81 42.30 -12.66
C ASP A 284 5.08 40.77 -12.47
N ARG A 285 4.05 39.97 -12.05
CA ARG A 285 4.14 38.54 -11.93
C ARG A 285 3.82 37.81 -13.24
N GLU A 286 3.88 36.45 -13.18
CA GLU A 286 3.61 35.60 -14.34
C GLU A 286 2.19 35.80 -14.91
N VAL A 287 2.08 36.01 -16.19
CA VAL A 287 0.81 36.25 -16.90
C VAL A 287 -0.06 35.00 -17.01
N THR A 288 0.50 33.82 -16.70
CA THR A 288 -0.24 32.54 -16.66
C THR A 288 -1.31 32.51 -15.57
N ASP A 289 -1.18 33.31 -14.51
CA ASP A 289 -2.09 33.41 -13.40
C ASP A 289 -3.26 34.34 -13.68
N ARG A 290 -4.51 33.90 -13.41
CA ARG A 290 -5.73 34.69 -13.69
C ARG A 290 -5.79 36.01 -12.91
N ALA A 291 -5.31 35.99 -11.65
CA ALA A 291 -5.29 37.22 -10.85
C ALA A 291 -4.30 38.24 -11.40
N THR A 292 -3.15 37.80 -11.93
CA THR A 292 -2.20 38.65 -12.64
C THR A 292 -2.83 39.26 -13.89
N GLN A 293 -3.52 38.48 -14.70
CA GLN A 293 -4.22 38.94 -15.89
C GLN A 293 -5.26 40.02 -15.57
N GLU A 294 -6.04 39.82 -14.51
CA GLU A 294 -7.02 40.80 -14.03
C GLU A 294 -6.35 42.08 -13.51
N ALA A 295 -5.25 41.94 -12.76
CA ALA A 295 -4.50 43.08 -12.26
C ALA A 295 -3.88 43.93 -13.37
N MET A 296 -3.46 43.30 -14.50
CA MET A 296 -2.96 44.03 -15.68
C MET A 296 -4.01 44.92 -16.34
N LEU A 297 -5.31 44.63 -16.13
CA LEU A 297 -6.40 45.54 -16.53
C LEU A 297 -6.82 46.49 -15.41
N ALA A 298 -6.80 46.01 -14.15
CA ALA A 298 -7.23 46.79 -13.00
C ALA A 298 -6.25 47.91 -12.64
N LEU A 299 -4.95 47.68 -12.76
CA LEU A 299 -3.91 48.69 -12.51
C LEU A 299 -4.05 49.94 -13.41
N PRO A 300 -4.11 49.82 -14.75
CA PRO A 300 -4.32 51.00 -15.61
C PRO A 300 -5.71 51.64 -15.39
N TYR A 301 -6.73 50.85 -15.03
CA TYR A 301 -8.02 51.41 -14.65
C TYR A 301 -7.91 52.32 -13.41
N ALA A 302 -7.14 51.91 -12.39
CA ALA A 302 -6.88 52.74 -11.21
C ALA A 302 -6.10 54.04 -11.61
N TYR A 303 -5.13 53.97 -12.48
CA TYR A 303 -4.45 55.16 -13.01
C TYR A 303 -5.41 56.08 -13.75
N GLY A 304 -6.35 55.52 -14.51
CA GLY A 304 -7.39 56.32 -15.17
C GLY A 304 -8.29 57.06 -14.16
N LYS A 305 -8.60 56.45 -13.00
CA LYS A 305 -9.35 57.08 -11.90
C LYS A 305 -8.56 58.17 -11.16
N LEU A 306 -7.24 58.10 -11.20
CA LEU A 306 -6.31 59.11 -10.69
C LEU A 306 -6.00 60.23 -11.72
N ASP A 307 -6.70 60.27 -12.86
CA ASP A 307 -6.47 61.16 -13.97
C ASP A 307 -5.06 61.07 -14.62
N VAL A 308 -4.35 59.96 -14.38
CA VAL A 308 -2.99 59.72 -14.96
C VAL A 308 -3.11 58.89 -16.24
N HIS A 309 -3.88 59.41 -17.21
CA HIS A 309 -4.25 58.69 -18.44
C HIS A 309 -3.06 58.24 -19.30
N GLY A 310 -1.94 58.99 -19.30
CA GLY A 310 -0.73 58.57 -20.01
C GLY A 310 -0.11 57.26 -19.47
N ARG A 311 -0.07 57.09 -18.16
CA ARG A 311 0.35 55.81 -17.53
C ARG A 311 -0.65 54.71 -17.81
N ALA A 312 -1.95 55.01 -17.70
CA ALA A 312 -2.99 54.04 -18.02
C ALA A 312 -2.83 53.47 -19.42
N ALA A 313 -2.61 54.32 -20.42
CA ALA A 313 -2.37 53.90 -21.82
C ALA A 313 -1.14 52.99 -21.95
N VAL A 314 -0.02 53.33 -21.27
CA VAL A 314 1.19 52.51 -21.32
C VAL A 314 0.94 51.09 -20.72
N TYR A 315 0.24 51.00 -19.57
CA TYR A 315 -0.03 49.73 -18.95
C TYR A 315 -1.05 48.90 -19.73
N TYR A 316 -2.09 49.50 -20.34
CA TYR A 316 -2.99 48.79 -21.25
C TYR A 316 -2.27 48.26 -22.49
N GLY A 317 -1.29 49.04 -23.06
CA GLY A 317 -0.44 48.56 -24.13
C GLY A 317 0.37 47.33 -23.73
N ARG A 318 1.03 47.37 -22.55
CA ARG A 318 1.76 46.23 -22.00
C ARG A 318 0.86 45.00 -21.78
N ALA A 319 -0.36 45.22 -21.26
CA ALA A 319 -1.32 44.14 -21.07
C ALA A 319 -1.71 43.48 -22.38
N LEU A 320 -1.97 44.31 -23.44
CA LEU A 320 -2.33 43.79 -24.76
C LEU A 320 -1.21 42.95 -25.37
N ASP A 321 0.05 43.46 -25.32
CA ASP A 321 1.20 42.71 -25.81
C ASP A 321 1.39 41.38 -25.06
N ALA A 322 1.26 41.42 -23.74
CA ALA A 322 1.38 40.21 -22.90
C ALA A 322 0.28 39.20 -23.19
N PHE A 323 -0.98 39.62 -23.30
CA PHE A 323 -2.10 38.72 -23.60
C PHE A 323 -1.98 38.13 -25.01
N SER A 324 -1.52 38.88 -26.00
CA SER A 324 -1.28 38.37 -27.35
C SER A 324 -0.21 37.28 -27.34
N ALA A 325 0.93 37.55 -26.71
CA ALA A 325 2.01 36.57 -26.58
C ALA A 325 1.58 35.30 -25.84
N GLU A 326 0.70 35.47 -24.85
CA GLU A 326 0.20 34.36 -24.06
C GLU A 326 -0.83 33.49 -24.85
N VAL A 327 -1.68 34.13 -25.68
CA VAL A 327 -2.56 33.43 -26.62
C VAL A 327 -1.77 32.58 -27.61
N ASP A 328 -0.65 33.10 -28.13
CA ASP A 328 0.22 32.35 -29.05
C ASP A 328 0.82 31.11 -28.36
N LYS A 329 1.32 31.26 -27.14
CA LYS A 329 1.82 30.12 -26.35
C LYS A 329 0.73 29.08 -26.04
N LEU A 330 -0.50 29.53 -25.74
CA LEU A 330 -1.63 28.60 -25.52
C LEU A 330 -1.98 27.81 -26.78
N ASN A 331 -1.88 28.44 -27.97
CA ASN A 331 -2.07 27.73 -29.24
C ASN A 331 -0.97 26.67 -29.45
N GLU A 332 0.29 27.02 -29.22
CA GLU A 332 1.41 26.06 -29.28
C GLU A 332 1.21 24.89 -28.29
N SER A 333 0.74 25.20 -27.09
CA SER A 333 0.45 24.20 -26.07
C SER A 333 -0.69 23.22 -26.48
N ILE A 334 -1.77 23.75 -27.04
CA ILE A 334 -2.88 22.96 -27.58
C ILE A 334 -2.40 22.04 -28.71
N ASP A 335 -1.55 22.52 -29.60
CA ASP A 335 -1.01 21.72 -30.69
C ASP A 335 -0.04 20.66 -30.17
N SER A 336 0.79 20.94 -29.17
CA SER A 336 1.66 19.98 -28.47
C SER A 336 0.85 18.84 -27.86
N ILE A 337 -0.28 19.13 -27.19
CA ILE A 337 -1.18 18.11 -26.63
C ILE A 337 -1.80 17.25 -27.73
N ARG A 338 -2.26 17.85 -28.83
CA ARG A 338 -2.83 17.13 -29.99
C ARG A 338 -1.83 16.19 -30.66
N GLU A 339 -0.55 16.52 -30.62
CA GLU A 339 0.55 15.68 -31.09
C GLU A 339 0.92 14.55 -30.11
N GLY A 340 0.27 14.47 -28.94
CA GLY A 340 0.51 13.44 -27.90
C GLY A 340 1.76 13.66 -27.06
N LYS A 341 2.52 14.73 -27.27
CA LYS A 341 3.78 15.03 -26.57
C LYS A 341 3.59 15.23 -25.06
N PHE A 342 2.46 15.78 -24.68
CA PHE A 342 2.10 16.02 -23.28
C PHE A 342 2.04 14.74 -22.46
N LEU A 343 1.30 13.72 -22.91
CA LEU A 343 1.20 12.44 -22.22
C LEU A 343 2.54 11.69 -22.20
N GLU A 344 3.29 11.75 -23.30
CA GLU A 344 4.61 11.14 -23.38
C GLU A 344 5.58 11.79 -22.38
N ALA A 345 5.55 13.10 -22.24
CA ALA A 345 6.36 13.83 -21.27
C ALA A 345 5.99 13.46 -19.82
N LEU A 346 4.69 13.38 -19.50
CA LEU A 346 4.22 12.97 -18.16
C LEU A 346 4.63 11.55 -17.79
N VAL A 347 4.64 10.61 -18.75
CA VAL A 347 5.08 9.21 -18.50
C VAL A 347 6.59 9.11 -18.36
N ARG A 348 7.35 9.97 -19.05
CA ARG A 348 8.82 9.97 -19.00
C ARG A 348 9.36 10.47 -17.66
N GLU A 349 8.67 11.42 -17.03
CA GLU A 349 9.04 11.89 -15.71
C GLU A 349 8.83 10.80 -14.66
N GLU A 350 9.85 10.55 -13.81
CA GLU A 350 9.72 9.63 -12.67
C GLU A 350 8.72 10.20 -11.66
N ILE A 351 7.57 9.56 -11.57
CA ILE A 351 6.56 9.92 -10.60
C ILE A 351 6.82 9.14 -9.31
N ARG A 352 7.08 9.86 -8.23
CA ARG A 352 7.10 9.26 -6.88
C ARG A 352 5.67 9.10 -6.39
N LYS A 353 5.23 7.87 -6.18
CA LYS A 353 4.02 7.57 -5.42
C LYS A 353 4.30 7.93 -3.96
N ASN A 354 3.53 8.85 -3.41
CA ASN A 354 3.58 9.18 -1.98
C ASN A 354 2.50 8.36 -1.25
N GLU A 355 2.73 8.05 0.02
CA GLU A 355 1.74 7.34 0.86
C GLU A 355 0.39 8.06 0.94
N GLU A 356 0.38 9.37 0.73
CA GLU A 356 -0.80 10.25 0.75
C GLU A 356 -1.56 10.34 -0.58
N TRP A 357 -1.30 9.46 -1.57
CA TRP A 357 -2.02 9.44 -2.86
C TRP A 357 -1.81 10.66 -3.78
N VAL A 358 -0.92 11.55 -3.43
CA VAL A 358 -0.57 12.69 -4.27
C VAL A 358 0.51 12.28 -5.25
N ILE A 359 0.24 12.46 -6.55
CA ILE A 359 1.25 12.32 -7.59
C ILE A 359 2.27 13.44 -7.40
N ARG A 360 3.50 13.10 -7.08
CA ARG A 360 4.61 14.05 -7.13
C ARG A 360 5.46 13.73 -8.33
N LEU A 361 5.41 14.59 -9.32
CA LEU A 361 6.38 14.58 -10.41
C LEU A 361 7.76 14.93 -9.82
N ARG A 362 8.79 14.22 -10.25
CA ARG A 362 10.17 14.50 -9.84
C ARG A 362 10.62 15.88 -10.30
N SER A 363 10.21 16.25 -11.49
CA SER A 363 10.27 17.58 -12.07
C SER A 363 9.03 17.82 -12.93
N LEU A 364 8.66 19.07 -13.13
CA LEU A 364 7.62 19.38 -14.12
C LEU A 364 8.21 19.16 -15.52
N PRO A 365 7.44 18.55 -16.45
CA PRO A 365 7.89 18.43 -17.83
C PRO A 365 8.23 19.82 -18.42
N GLU A 366 9.34 19.91 -19.13
CA GLU A 366 9.72 21.11 -19.85
C GLU A 366 8.91 21.23 -21.16
N THR A 367 7.59 21.21 -21.07
CA THR A 367 6.67 21.37 -22.18
C THR A 367 5.92 22.71 -22.05
N PRO A 368 5.54 23.35 -23.15
CA PRO A 368 4.88 24.67 -23.12
C PRO A 368 3.62 24.69 -22.27
N GLU A 369 2.86 23.57 -22.27
CA GLU A 369 1.59 23.43 -21.57
C GLU A 369 1.73 23.29 -20.06
N THR A 370 2.88 22.91 -19.52
CA THR A 370 3.07 22.60 -18.10
C THR A 370 2.66 23.74 -17.19
N TYR A 371 3.01 24.97 -17.55
CA TYR A 371 2.69 26.14 -16.74
C TYR A 371 1.20 26.42 -16.63
N TYR A 372 0.45 26.17 -17.71
CA TYR A 372 -1.00 26.39 -17.73
C TYR A 372 -1.79 25.27 -17.05
N MET A 373 -1.18 24.10 -16.97
CA MET A 373 -1.81 22.90 -16.45
C MET A 373 -1.70 22.76 -14.93
N MET A 374 -1.00 23.66 -14.24
CA MET A 374 -0.77 23.53 -12.79
C MET A 374 -2.05 23.38 -11.98
N GLU A 375 -3.06 24.19 -12.25
CA GLU A 375 -4.36 24.09 -11.57
C GLU A 375 -5.10 22.80 -11.94
N LEU A 376 -5.04 22.43 -13.23
CA LEU A 376 -5.64 21.19 -13.71
C LEU A 376 -4.91 19.96 -13.14
N LEU A 377 -3.57 19.98 -13.13
CA LEU A 377 -2.74 18.95 -12.51
C LEU A 377 -3.00 18.82 -11.00
N ALA A 378 -3.40 19.91 -10.34
CA ALA A 378 -3.80 19.91 -8.94
C ALA A 378 -5.24 19.45 -8.72
N SER A 379 -6.08 19.40 -9.76
CA SER A 379 -7.47 18.94 -9.62
C SER A 379 -7.56 17.45 -9.37
N HIS A 380 -8.49 17.05 -8.50
CA HIS A 380 -8.67 15.65 -8.11
C HIS A 380 -9.00 14.75 -9.32
N ASP A 381 -9.88 15.19 -10.19
CA ASP A 381 -10.35 14.40 -11.33
C ASP A 381 -9.24 14.15 -12.35
N PHE A 382 -8.45 15.19 -12.65
CA PHE A 382 -7.32 15.07 -13.57
C PHE A 382 -6.21 14.19 -12.96
N GLN A 383 -5.88 14.38 -11.69
CA GLN A 383 -4.90 13.54 -11.00
C GLN A 383 -5.31 12.06 -10.97
N THR A 384 -6.60 11.79 -10.72
CA THR A 384 -7.13 10.43 -10.75
C THR A 384 -7.02 9.84 -12.16
N GLY A 385 -7.36 10.62 -13.19
CA GLY A 385 -7.25 10.20 -14.58
C GLY A 385 -5.79 9.94 -15.00
N LEU A 386 -4.88 10.83 -14.62
CA LEU A 386 -3.46 10.69 -14.88
C LEU A 386 -2.87 9.47 -14.20
N GLN A 387 -3.19 9.26 -12.91
CA GLN A 387 -2.72 8.10 -12.19
C GLN A 387 -3.21 6.79 -12.83
N ASN A 388 -4.48 6.74 -13.25
CA ASN A 388 -5.00 5.58 -13.96
C ASN A 388 -4.22 5.30 -15.26
N TYR A 389 -3.86 6.34 -16.00
CA TYR A 389 -3.06 6.19 -17.21
C TYR A 389 -1.65 5.64 -16.90
N LEU A 390 -1.00 6.15 -15.85
CA LEU A 390 0.32 5.71 -15.42
C LEU A 390 0.32 4.28 -14.86
N ASP A 391 -0.71 3.92 -14.11
CA ASP A 391 -0.90 2.55 -13.60
C ASP A 391 -1.08 1.56 -14.77
N LEU A 392 -1.82 1.96 -15.81
CA LEU A 392 -1.95 1.17 -17.05
C LEU A 392 -0.61 1.06 -17.80
N ALA A 393 0.19 2.14 -17.83
CA ALA A 393 1.51 2.12 -18.47
C ALA A 393 2.48 1.19 -17.72
N ASP A 394 2.47 1.20 -16.38
CA ASP A 394 3.24 0.29 -15.55
C ASP A 394 2.80 -1.17 -15.74
N LEU A 395 1.48 -1.42 -15.68
CA LEU A 395 0.92 -2.75 -15.93
C LEU A 395 1.31 -3.29 -17.32
N ARG A 396 1.25 -2.44 -18.36
CA ARG A 396 1.69 -2.81 -19.71
C ARG A 396 3.17 -3.26 -19.71
N ARG A 397 4.03 -2.51 -19.06
CA ARG A 397 5.46 -2.83 -18.94
C ARG A 397 5.69 -4.18 -18.29
N LYS A 398 4.99 -4.43 -17.14
CA LYS A 398 5.08 -5.71 -16.42
C LYS A 398 4.55 -6.88 -17.24
N LEU A 399 3.43 -6.72 -17.95
CA LEU A 399 2.88 -7.75 -18.83
C LEU A 399 3.83 -8.09 -19.98
N LEU A 400 4.51 -7.11 -20.57
CA LEU A 400 5.51 -7.32 -21.62
C LEU A 400 6.75 -8.05 -21.06
N THR A 401 7.18 -7.73 -19.85
CA THR A 401 8.26 -8.44 -19.16
C THR A 401 7.87 -9.92 -18.92
N TRP A 402 6.64 -10.15 -18.48
CA TRP A 402 6.14 -11.53 -18.32
C TRP A 402 6.05 -12.28 -19.64
N GLU A 403 5.58 -11.61 -20.71
CA GLU A 403 5.56 -12.23 -22.04
C GLU A 403 6.95 -12.71 -22.46
N ALA A 404 7.98 -11.89 -22.24
CA ALA A 404 9.37 -12.25 -22.51
C ALA A 404 9.87 -13.42 -21.63
N SER A 405 9.34 -13.56 -20.42
CA SER A 405 9.75 -14.63 -19.48
C SER A 405 9.18 -16.00 -19.83
N PHE A 406 8.11 -16.10 -20.63
CA PHE A 406 7.51 -17.39 -20.98
C PHE A 406 8.45 -18.30 -21.78
N ASP A 407 9.34 -17.74 -22.60
CA ASP A 407 10.31 -18.53 -23.34
C ASP A 407 11.34 -19.18 -22.38
N SER A 408 11.75 -18.47 -21.33
CA SER A 408 12.61 -19.01 -20.28
C SER A 408 11.90 -20.11 -19.46
N PHE A 409 10.59 -19.98 -19.24
CA PHE A 409 9.83 -21.05 -18.57
C PHE A 409 9.72 -22.30 -19.43
N ASP A 410 9.48 -22.18 -20.75
CA ASP A 410 9.48 -23.31 -21.67
C ASP A 410 10.86 -24.00 -21.70
N GLU A 411 11.95 -23.23 -21.73
CA GLU A 411 13.32 -23.75 -21.66
C GLU A 411 13.58 -24.47 -20.33
N MET A 412 13.16 -23.89 -19.20
CA MET A 412 13.32 -24.50 -17.89
C MET A 412 12.56 -25.83 -17.78
N VAL A 413 11.32 -25.88 -18.29
CA VAL A 413 10.50 -27.10 -18.34
C VAL A 413 11.22 -28.16 -19.21
N ALA A 414 11.75 -27.78 -20.36
CA ALA A 414 12.47 -28.68 -21.25
C ALA A 414 13.73 -29.25 -20.60
N ILE A 415 14.57 -28.41 -19.97
CA ILE A 415 15.78 -28.84 -19.24
C ILE A 415 15.41 -29.80 -18.09
N ARG A 416 14.37 -29.50 -17.33
CA ARG A 416 13.93 -30.38 -16.24
C ARG A 416 13.39 -31.71 -16.76
N HIS A 417 12.64 -31.68 -17.83
CA HIS A 417 12.18 -32.90 -18.51
C HIS A 417 13.35 -33.78 -18.94
N GLU A 418 14.31 -33.21 -19.67
CA GLU A 418 15.51 -33.93 -20.13
C GLU A 418 16.32 -34.52 -18.97
N HIS A 419 16.40 -33.81 -17.84
CA HIS A 419 17.17 -34.24 -16.67
C HIS A 419 16.46 -35.32 -15.86
N TYR A 420 15.16 -35.15 -15.56
CA TYR A 420 14.44 -36.01 -14.60
C TYR A 420 13.79 -37.23 -15.26
N GLU A 421 13.31 -37.15 -16.49
CA GLU A 421 12.59 -38.24 -17.14
C GLU A 421 13.40 -39.54 -17.20
N PRO A 422 14.72 -39.52 -17.53
CA PRO A 422 15.55 -40.74 -17.54
C PRO A 422 15.75 -41.37 -16.15
N LEU A 423 15.65 -40.58 -15.08
CA LEU A 423 15.85 -41.02 -13.69
C LEU A 423 14.58 -41.59 -13.04
N LEU A 424 13.41 -41.23 -13.54
CA LEU A 424 12.12 -41.64 -12.93
C LEU A 424 11.93 -43.16 -12.83
N PRO A 425 12.27 -44.01 -13.82
CA PRO A 425 12.12 -45.46 -13.72
C PRO A 425 12.91 -46.08 -12.56
N ASP A 426 14.14 -45.62 -12.35
CA ASP A 426 14.98 -46.07 -11.24
C ASP A 426 14.47 -45.58 -9.89
N VAL A 427 14.06 -44.29 -9.82
CA VAL A 427 13.45 -43.69 -8.65
C VAL A 427 12.15 -44.44 -8.26
N ASP A 428 11.30 -44.78 -9.23
CA ASP A 428 10.07 -45.51 -9.01
C ASP A 428 10.30 -46.94 -8.51
N THR A 429 11.35 -47.60 -9.05
CA THR A 429 11.72 -48.92 -8.61
C THR A 429 12.21 -48.92 -7.16
N HIS A 430 13.10 -48.00 -6.81
CA HIS A 430 13.59 -47.84 -5.45
C HIS A 430 12.48 -47.42 -4.48
N PHE A 431 11.56 -46.57 -4.93
CA PHE A 431 10.38 -46.19 -4.12
C PHE A 431 9.54 -47.40 -3.75
N ARG A 432 9.20 -48.26 -4.71
CA ARG A 432 8.38 -49.47 -4.43
C ARG A 432 9.09 -50.42 -3.49
N GLU A 433 10.41 -50.58 -3.66
CA GLU A 433 11.20 -51.42 -2.75
C GLU A 433 11.22 -50.85 -1.32
N LEU A 434 11.47 -49.54 -1.16
CA LEU A 434 11.47 -48.86 0.14
C LEU A 434 10.10 -48.92 0.81
N ASP A 435 9.03 -48.60 0.06
CA ASP A 435 7.65 -48.66 0.55
C ASP A 435 7.29 -50.05 1.10
N SER A 436 7.61 -51.09 0.31
CA SER A 436 7.33 -52.48 0.71
C SER A 436 8.13 -52.92 1.95
N ARG A 437 9.40 -52.50 2.03
CA ARG A 437 10.27 -52.79 3.18
C ARG A 437 9.80 -52.05 4.44
N LEU A 438 9.46 -50.76 4.30
CA LEU A 438 9.01 -49.95 5.46
C LEU A 438 7.68 -50.47 5.99
N ARG A 439 6.72 -50.83 5.13
CA ARG A 439 5.45 -51.44 5.54
C ARG A 439 5.66 -52.74 6.26
N LEU A 440 6.51 -53.65 5.73
CA LEU A 440 6.83 -54.91 6.38
C LEU A 440 7.45 -54.69 7.76
N ARG A 441 8.42 -53.76 7.88
CA ARG A 441 9.04 -53.41 9.16
C ARG A 441 8.03 -52.79 10.14
N GLY A 442 7.15 -51.93 9.64
CA GLY A 442 6.05 -51.36 10.46
C GLY A 442 5.12 -52.41 11.03
N GLU A 443 4.71 -53.42 10.23
CA GLU A 443 3.89 -54.52 10.73
C GLU A 443 4.64 -55.40 11.73
N GLN A 444 5.93 -55.72 11.48
CA GLN A 444 6.77 -56.42 12.44
C GLN A 444 6.89 -55.65 13.76
N HIS A 445 7.09 -54.36 13.70
CA HIS A 445 7.16 -53.48 14.86
C HIS A 445 5.85 -53.48 15.65
N LYS A 446 4.69 -53.33 15.01
CA LYS A 446 3.37 -53.43 15.65
C LYS A 446 3.19 -54.76 16.35
N MET A 447 3.64 -55.87 15.75
CA MET A 447 3.58 -57.19 16.40
C MET A 447 4.47 -57.26 17.64
N LEU A 448 5.66 -56.63 17.62
CA LEU A 448 6.55 -56.58 18.79
C LEU A 448 5.95 -55.74 19.93
N VAL A 449 5.36 -54.57 19.60
CA VAL A 449 4.65 -53.72 20.57
C VAL A 449 3.51 -54.52 21.23
N LYS A 450 2.66 -55.15 20.41
CA LYS A 450 1.58 -56.00 20.93
C LYS A 450 2.11 -57.13 21.83
N ARG A 451 3.21 -57.78 21.42
CA ARG A 451 3.84 -58.83 22.22
C ARG A 451 4.37 -58.30 23.56
N ARG A 452 4.93 -57.11 23.62
CA ARG A 452 5.32 -56.45 24.87
C ARG A 452 4.11 -56.25 25.79
N ASP A 453 3.02 -55.70 25.24
CA ASP A 453 1.81 -55.40 26.00
C ASP A 453 1.16 -56.68 26.53
N ASP A 454 1.15 -57.77 25.71
CA ASP A 454 0.69 -59.10 26.14
C ASP A 454 1.57 -59.68 27.28
N LEU A 455 2.90 -59.50 27.22
CA LEU A 455 3.84 -59.95 28.26
C LEU A 455 3.74 -59.15 29.55
N LEU A 456 3.36 -57.86 29.46
CA LEU A 456 3.11 -57.01 30.63
C LEU A 456 1.82 -57.42 31.35
N THR A 457 0.80 -57.86 30.62
CA THR A 457 -0.49 -58.26 31.17
C THR A 457 -0.51 -59.71 31.65
N THR A 458 0.16 -60.58 30.89
CA THR A 458 0.22 -62.03 31.19
C THR A 458 1.67 -62.51 31.05
N PRO A 459 2.41 -62.65 32.17
CA PRO A 459 3.78 -63.12 32.14
C PRO A 459 3.93 -64.50 31.51
N ARG A 460 4.75 -64.58 30.46
CA ARG A 460 5.10 -65.83 29.77
C ARG A 460 6.61 -65.85 29.55
N PRO A 461 7.36 -66.40 30.53
CA PRO A 461 8.84 -66.37 30.47
C PRO A 461 9.43 -67.11 29.28
N GLU A 462 8.77 -68.08 28.70
CA GLU A 462 9.17 -68.84 27.51
C GLU A 462 9.26 -67.93 26.24
N PHE A 463 8.48 -66.85 26.16
CA PHE A 463 8.52 -65.96 25.04
C PHE A 463 9.76 -65.05 25.01
N LEU A 464 10.46 -64.93 26.15
CA LEU A 464 11.72 -64.19 26.27
C LEU A 464 12.94 -65.13 26.34
N ALA A 465 12.74 -66.37 26.01
CA ALA A 465 13.83 -67.35 25.91
C ALA A 465 14.74 -67.06 24.70
N THR A 466 16.04 -67.23 24.86
CA THR A 466 16.99 -67.11 23.75
C THR A 466 16.74 -68.24 22.72
N PRO A 467 17.22 -68.09 21.46
CA PRO A 467 17.06 -69.11 20.44
C PRO A 467 17.61 -70.47 20.87
N GLU A 468 18.69 -70.48 21.66
CA GLU A 468 19.28 -71.72 22.22
C GLU A 468 18.37 -72.31 23.28
N GLU A 469 17.82 -71.49 24.18
CA GLU A 469 16.87 -71.92 25.21
C GLU A 469 15.55 -72.44 24.60
N GLN A 470 15.06 -71.79 23.53
CA GLN A 470 13.91 -72.23 22.75
C GLN A 470 14.13 -73.57 22.10
N ALA A 471 15.32 -73.77 21.48
CA ALA A 471 15.69 -75.09 20.92
C ALA A 471 15.77 -76.19 21.97
N ILE A 472 16.27 -75.84 23.16
CA ILE A 472 16.29 -76.77 24.29
C ILE A 472 14.87 -77.13 24.80
N LEU A 473 13.99 -76.09 24.96
CA LEU A 473 12.59 -76.26 25.30
C LEU A 473 11.88 -77.19 24.31
N GLY A 474 11.97 -76.86 23.00
CA GLY A 474 11.35 -77.68 21.97
C GLY A 474 11.89 -79.09 21.93
N ARG A 475 13.18 -79.31 22.25
CA ARG A 475 13.74 -80.63 22.34
C ARG A 475 13.27 -81.43 23.60
N ILE A 476 13.06 -80.70 24.72
CA ILE A 476 12.48 -81.28 25.93
C ILE A 476 11.03 -81.68 25.67
N GLU A 477 10.19 -80.82 25.10
CA GLU A 477 8.80 -81.09 24.73
C GLU A 477 8.67 -82.25 23.75
N TYR A 478 9.56 -82.32 22.74
CA TYR A 478 9.60 -83.46 21.85
C TYR A 478 9.91 -84.75 22.58
N LEU A 479 10.88 -84.79 23.49
CA LEU A 479 11.23 -85.97 24.28
C LEU A 479 10.12 -86.35 25.23
N GLU A 480 9.44 -85.37 25.86
CA GLU A 480 8.25 -85.62 26.71
C GLU A 480 7.11 -86.24 25.90
N SER A 481 6.87 -85.71 24.64
CA SER A 481 5.83 -86.31 23.78
C SER A 481 6.17 -87.71 23.32
N GLN A 482 7.41 -88.01 23.05
CA GLN A 482 7.88 -89.35 22.73
C GLN A 482 7.75 -90.29 23.92
N MET A 483 8.02 -89.79 25.14
CA MET A 483 7.81 -90.58 26.38
C MET A 483 6.36 -90.87 26.64
N ALA A 484 5.45 -89.95 26.27
CA ALA A 484 4.02 -90.15 26.42
C ALA A 484 3.39 -91.07 25.37
N SER A 485 4.00 -91.19 24.17
CA SER A 485 3.44 -91.95 23.04
C SER A 485 4.15 -93.28 22.72
N ALA A 486 5.26 -93.54 23.35
CA ALA A 486 6.07 -94.75 23.03
C ALA A 486 5.79 -95.93 24.04
N ASP A 487 5.62 -97.12 23.46
CA ASP A 487 5.59 -98.40 24.19
C ASP A 487 6.98 -98.79 24.74
N VAL A 488 7.96 -97.87 24.66
CA VAL A 488 9.33 -98.15 25.14
C VAL A 488 9.51 -97.51 26.51
N ALA A 489 9.76 -98.36 27.53
CA ALA A 489 10.05 -97.91 28.89
C ALA A 489 11.38 -97.16 28.94
N PHE A 490 11.33 -95.81 28.97
CA PHE A 490 12.50 -95.04 29.33
C PHE A 490 12.89 -95.26 30.78
N SER A 491 14.20 -95.33 31.08
CA SER A 491 14.65 -95.53 32.46
C SER A 491 14.20 -94.35 33.36
N ASP A 492 13.78 -94.64 34.60
CA ASP A 492 13.36 -93.67 35.63
C ASP A 492 14.43 -92.54 35.80
N ASN A 493 15.69 -92.91 35.64
CA ASN A 493 16.79 -91.98 35.74
C ASN A 493 16.79 -90.92 34.57
N PHE A 494 16.36 -91.38 33.36
CA PHE A 494 16.27 -90.44 32.20
C PHE A 494 15.11 -89.47 32.38
N ALA A 495 13.93 -89.94 32.82
CA ALA A 495 12.79 -89.11 33.10
C ALA A 495 13.06 -88.12 34.25
N ALA A 496 13.74 -88.52 35.29
CA ALA A 496 14.15 -87.67 36.39
C ALA A 496 15.20 -86.61 35.97
N ARG A 497 16.05 -86.95 35.02
CA ARG A 497 17.04 -86.04 34.48
C ARG A 497 16.39 -85.02 33.55
N LEU A 498 15.45 -85.41 32.70
CA LEU A 498 14.70 -84.49 31.81
C LEU A 498 13.88 -83.50 32.61
N LYS A 499 13.19 -84.00 33.66
CA LYS A 499 12.41 -83.16 34.61
C LYS A 499 13.32 -82.09 35.29
N ARG A 500 14.51 -82.45 35.70
CA ARG A 500 15.49 -81.53 36.31
C ARG A 500 16.00 -80.55 35.35
N LEU A 501 16.26 -80.93 34.08
CA LEU A 501 16.70 -79.98 33.02
C LEU A 501 15.59 -78.96 32.71
N LYS A 502 14.34 -79.43 32.54
CA LYS A 502 13.16 -78.60 32.37
C LYS A 502 13.01 -77.63 33.54
N GLY A 503 13.04 -78.12 34.77
CA GLY A 503 12.91 -77.28 35.98
C GLY A 503 14.02 -76.26 36.11
N ARG A 504 15.26 -76.60 35.76
CA ARG A 504 16.38 -75.61 35.72
C ARG A 504 16.17 -74.49 34.68
N LEU A 505 15.70 -74.90 33.53
CA LEU A 505 15.46 -73.93 32.47
C LEU A 505 14.29 -73.02 32.76
N THR A 506 13.15 -73.57 33.21
CA THR A 506 11.98 -72.81 33.65
C THR A 506 12.35 -71.84 34.78
N TRP A 507 13.08 -72.35 35.82
CA TRP A 507 13.51 -71.49 36.92
C TRP A 507 14.44 -70.36 36.46
N ALA A 508 15.35 -70.56 35.48
CA ALA A 508 16.21 -69.55 34.92
C ALA A 508 15.38 -68.52 34.17
N LEU A 509 14.42 -68.96 33.35
CA LEU A 509 13.53 -68.07 32.60
C LEU A 509 12.64 -67.21 33.52
N GLU A 510 12.07 -67.82 34.57
CA GLU A 510 11.25 -67.10 35.55
C GLU A 510 12.08 -66.09 36.36
N THR A 511 13.26 -66.47 36.83
CA THR A 511 14.14 -65.62 37.65
C THR A 511 14.65 -64.44 36.85
N GLN A 512 14.94 -64.61 35.55
CA GLN A 512 15.47 -63.59 34.67
C GLN A 512 14.38 -62.82 33.93
N TYR A 513 13.10 -63.16 34.11
CA TYR A 513 11.98 -62.61 33.34
C TYR A 513 11.96 -61.08 33.31
N HIS A 514 12.00 -60.43 34.46
CA HIS A 514 11.93 -58.99 34.58
C HIS A 514 13.17 -58.28 33.94
N ALA A 515 14.35 -58.88 34.10
CA ALA A 515 15.54 -58.34 33.49
C ALA A 515 15.47 -58.43 31.95
N ARG A 516 15.03 -59.56 31.41
CA ARG A 516 14.84 -59.78 29.97
C ARG A 516 13.71 -58.93 29.39
N LEU A 517 12.62 -58.74 30.16
CA LEU A 517 11.53 -57.85 29.72
C LEU A 517 11.98 -56.40 29.66
N THR A 518 12.78 -55.96 30.64
CA THR A 518 13.37 -54.62 30.64
C THR A 518 14.33 -54.40 29.45
N GLU A 519 15.13 -55.40 29.13
CA GLU A 519 16.00 -55.38 27.96
C GLU A 519 15.21 -55.39 26.65
N PHE A 520 14.15 -56.19 26.58
CA PHE A 520 13.23 -56.21 25.44
C PHE A 520 12.55 -54.85 25.23
N ASP A 521 12.06 -54.19 26.30
CA ASP A 521 11.44 -52.87 26.25
C ASP A 521 12.46 -51.80 25.83
N ARG A 522 13.71 -51.85 26.32
CA ARG A 522 14.78 -50.96 25.90
C ARG A 522 15.10 -51.09 24.40
N ASN A 523 15.21 -52.32 23.92
CA ASN A 523 15.47 -52.61 22.51
C ASN A 523 14.28 -52.14 21.62
N LEU A 524 13.06 -52.30 22.12
CA LEU A 524 11.85 -51.85 21.44
C LEU A 524 11.83 -50.30 21.32
N ARG A 525 12.17 -49.57 22.39
CA ARG A 525 12.30 -48.09 22.32
C ARG A 525 13.36 -47.63 21.32
N SER A 526 14.51 -48.30 21.31
CA SER A 526 15.54 -48.00 20.27
C SER A 526 15.04 -48.30 18.87
N LEU A 527 14.18 -49.33 18.71
CA LEU A 527 13.54 -49.62 17.45
C LEU A 527 12.46 -48.60 17.10
N ASP A 528 11.71 -48.08 18.09
CA ASP A 528 10.76 -46.98 17.91
C ASP A 528 11.46 -45.74 17.34
N GLU A 529 12.59 -45.33 17.95
CA GLU A 529 13.41 -44.20 17.48
C GLU A 529 13.92 -44.45 16.06
N ALA A 530 14.44 -45.62 15.78
CA ALA A 530 14.93 -45.96 14.43
C ALA A 530 13.81 -45.98 13.38
N MET A 531 12.62 -46.45 13.74
CA MET A 531 11.45 -46.45 12.87
C MET A 531 10.96 -45.03 12.61
N ALA A 532 10.98 -44.14 13.61
CA ALA A 532 10.61 -42.72 13.43
C ALA A 532 11.57 -42.02 12.46
N VAL A 533 12.88 -42.25 12.59
CA VAL A 533 13.87 -41.71 11.66
C VAL A 533 13.65 -42.25 10.24
N ALA A 534 13.47 -43.57 10.10
CA ALA A 534 13.23 -44.19 8.80
C ALA A 534 11.93 -43.70 8.14
N GLN A 535 10.89 -43.44 8.92
CA GLN A 535 9.65 -42.86 8.42
C GLN A 535 9.87 -41.40 7.92
N ALA A 536 10.59 -40.58 8.69
CA ALA A 536 10.90 -39.21 8.30
C ALA A 536 11.74 -39.15 7.00
N GLU A 537 12.76 -40.01 6.89
CA GLU A 537 13.57 -40.12 5.66
C GLU A 537 12.74 -40.60 4.46
N TYR A 538 11.82 -41.52 4.67
CA TYR A 538 10.90 -41.97 3.62
C TYR A 538 9.96 -40.86 3.18
N ASP A 539 9.39 -40.09 4.11
CA ASP A 539 8.49 -38.97 3.80
C ASP A 539 9.22 -37.86 3.03
N GLU A 540 10.49 -37.60 3.37
CA GLU A 540 11.34 -36.69 2.60
C GLU A 540 11.63 -37.21 1.19
N TYR A 541 11.90 -38.51 1.06
CA TYR A 541 12.09 -39.13 -0.26
C TYR A 541 10.80 -39.05 -1.12
N VAL A 542 9.62 -39.26 -0.52
CA VAL A 542 8.33 -39.12 -1.20
C VAL A 542 8.14 -37.69 -1.71
N ARG A 543 8.43 -36.68 -0.87
CA ARG A 543 8.37 -35.27 -1.25
C ARG A 543 9.33 -34.96 -2.39
N SER A 544 10.56 -35.40 -2.30
CA SER A 544 11.58 -35.20 -3.34
C SER A 544 11.18 -35.85 -4.67
N ARG A 545 10.63 -37.08 -4.64
CA ARG A 545 10.08 -37.76 -5.81
C ARG A 545 8.92 -36.99 -6.43
N GLN A 546 7.98 -36.54 -5.61
CA GLN A 546 6.86 -35.72 -6.08
C GLN A 546 7.35 -34.42 -6.70
N ALA A 547 8.28 -33.72 -6.05
CA ALA A 547 8.88 -32.49 -6.57
C ALA A 547 9.58 -32.74 -7.94
N ALA A 548 10.33 -33.82 -8.08
CA ALA A 548 10.97 -34.19 -9.34
C ALA A 548 9.93 -34.45 -10.46
N THR A 549 8.87 -35.22 -10.15
CA THR A 549 7.80 -35.54 -11.10
C THR A 549 6.99 -34.32 -11.50
N HIS A 550 6.63 -33.47 -10.52
CA HIS A 550 5.84 -32.27 -10.74
C HIS A 550 6.64 -31.08 -11.29
N SER A 551 7.97 -31.17 -11.35
CA SER A 551 8.82 -30.07 -11.78
C SER A 551 8.68 -29.69 -13.26
N TYR A 552 8.18 -30.59 -14.11
CA TYR A 552 8.01 -30.37 -15.55
C TYR A 552 6.67 -30.90 -16.11
N VAL A 553 5.99 -31.83 -15.43
CA VAL A 553 4.73 -32.43 -15.91
C VAL A 553 3.56 -31.49 -15.71
N GLY A 554 2.81 -31.22 -16.79
CA GLY A 554 1.57 -30.45 -16.73
C GLY A 554 1.72 -28.94 -16.89
N TYR A 555 2.93 -28.38 -17.00
CA TYR A 555 3.13 -26.95 -17.15
C TYR A 555 2.89 -26.40 -18.57
N ASP A 556 3.05 -27.20 -19.62
CA ASP A 556 2.90 -26.76 -21.01
C ASP A 556 1.55 -26.07 -21.29
N THR A 557 0.45 -26.66 -20.81
CA THR A 557 -0.89 -26.14 -21.05
C THR A 557 -1.15 -24.85 -20.26
N PRO A 558 -0.84 -24.76 -18.95
CA PRO A 558 -0.88 -23.50 -18.19
C PRO A 558 -0.01 -22.40 -18.80
N ILE A 559 1.24 -22.69 -19.18
CA ILE A 559 2.13 -21.69 -19.78
C ILE A 559 1.54 -21.14 -21.08
N LYS A 560 1.07 -22.00 -22.00
CA LYS A 560 0.43 -21.57 -23.24
C LYS A 560 -0.83 -20.72 -22.98
N ARG A 561 -1.65 -21.13 -22.01
CA ARG A 561 -2.84 -20.37 -21.62
C ARG A 561 -2.49 -19.01 -21.04
N LEU A 562 -1.49 -18.96 -20.16
CA LEU A 562 -1.04 -17.71 -19.52
C LEU A 562 -0.40 -16.77 -20.56
N ARG A 563 0.42 -17.30 -21.48
CA ARG A 563 0.98 -16.53 -22.60
C ARG A 563 -0.11 -15.89 -23.46
N THR A 564 -1.15 -16.65 -23.81
CA THR A 564 -2.29 -16.13 -24.55
C THR A 564 -3.01 -15.06 -23.75
N LYS A 565 -3.27 -15.32 -22.47
CA LYS A 565 -3.95 -14.35 -21.58
C LYS A 565 -3.12 -13.08 -21.38
N ALA A 566 -1.77 -13.19 -21.28
CA ALA A 566 -0.90 -12.03 -21.19
C ALA A 566 -1.00 -11.15 -22.44
N ARG A 567 -0.94 -11.73 -23.64
CA ARG A 567 -1.11 -11.00 -24.91
C ARG A 567 -2.46 -10.32 -25.04
N GLU A 568 -3.52 -11.03 -24.69
CA GLU A 568 -4.87 -10.44 -24.67
C GLU A 568 -4.96 -9.29 -23.66
N SER A 569 -4.29 -9.42 -22.52
CA SER A 569 -4.27 -8.40 -21.49
C SER A 569 -3.46 -7.18 -21.94
N VAL A 570 -2.32 -7.35 -22.62
CA VAL A 570 -1.57 -6.25 -23.24
C VAL A 570 -2.46 -5.47 -24.20
N SER A 571 -3.16 -6.15 -25.12
CA SER A 571 -4.06 -5.49 -26.07
C SER A 571 -5.20 -4.73 -25.39
N LYS A 572 -5.76 -5.28 -24.31
CA LYS A 572 -6.80 -4.60 -23.53
C LYS A 572 -6.25 -3.36 -22.81
N VAL A 573 -5.06 -3.48 -22.21
CA VAL A 573 -4.41 -2.36 -21.53
C VAL A 573 -4.09 -1.24 -22.52
N GLU A 574 -3.58 -1.56 -23.71
CA GLU A 574 -3.29 -0.57 -24.76
C GLU A 574 -4.56 0.17 -25.22
N LEU A 575 -5.68 -0.56 -25.37
CA LEU A 575 -6.97 0.07 -25.67
C LEU A 575 -7.45 1.00 -24.55
N LEU A 576 -7.29 0.58 -23.28
CA LEU A 576 -7.64 1.41 -22.11
C LEU A 576 -6.74 2.63 -22.01
N MET A 577 -5.43 2.48 -22.24
CA MET A 577 -4.48 3.61 -22.28
C MET A 577 -4.85 4.62 -23.36
N ALA A 578 -5.18 4.15 -24.57
CA ALA A 578 -5.60 5.04 -25.66
C ALA A 578 -6.90 5.79 -25.32
N ARG A 579 -7.82 5.13 -24.60
CA ARG A 579 -9.07 5.76 -24.15
C ARG A 579 -8.83 6.77 -23.05
N GLN A 580 -8.04 6.41 -22.04
CA GLN A 580 -7.73 7.27 -20.90
C GLN A 580 -6.87 8.46 -21.34
N GLY A 581 -5.90 8.24 -22.23
CA GLY A 581 -5.09 9.29 -22.81
C GLY A 581 -5.93 10.32 -23.54
N ARG A 582 -6.85 9.89 -24.41
CA ARG A 582 -7.77 10.82 -25.09
C ARG A 582 -8.66 11.62 -24.14
N LEU A 583 -9.11 11.00 -23.03
CA LEU A 583 -9.89 11.72 -22.02
C LEU A 583 -9.06 12.85 -21.38
N LEU A 584 -7.82 12.55 -21.01
CA LEU A 584 -6.90 13.54 -20.42
C LEU A 584 -6.57 14.66 -21.41
N GLU A 585 -6.32 14.32 -22.69
CA GLU A 585 -6.08 15.29 -23.75
C GLU A 585 -7.27 16.22 -23.96
N VAL A 586 -8.48 15.69 -24.02
CA VAL A 586 -9.71 16.49 -24.18
C VAL A 586 -9.88 17.45 -23.03
N VAL A 587 -9.77 16.97 -21.78
CA VAL A 587 -9.89 17.83 -20.58
C VAL A 587 -8.81 18.93 -20.58
N ALA A 588 -7.57 18.57 -20.93
CA ALA A 588 -6.47 19.52 -21.02
C ALA A 588 -6.72 20.58 -22.10
N ILE A 589 -7.14 20.18 -23.29
CA ILE A 589 -7.42 21.11 -24.39
C ILE A 589 -8.62 22.01 -24.06
N GLU A 590 -9.68 21.50 -23.45
CA GLU A 590 -10.84 22.29 -23.02
C GLU A 590 -10.44 23.40 -22.04
N GLU A 591 -9.60 23.09 -21.04
CA GLU A 591 -9.08 24.08 -20.09
C GLU A 591 -8.24 25.15 -20.79
N LEU A 592 -7.31 24.75 -21.70
CA LEU A 592 -6.49 25.69 -22.45
C LEU A 592 -7.32 26.59 -23.39
N MET A 593 -8.36 26.01 -24.03
CA MET A 593 -9.29 26.78 -24.87
C MET A 593 -10.09 27.79 -24.04
N ALA A 594 -10.55 27.40 -22.84
CA ALA A 594 -11.24 28.32 -21.93
C ALA A 594 -10.32 29.49 -21.52
N ARG A 595 -9.07 29.20 -21.17
CA ARG A 595 -8.05 30.22 -20.84
C ARG A 595 -7.77 31.13 -22.02
N ARG A 596 -7.60 30.59 -23.22
CA ARG A 596 -7.40 31.38 -24.45
C ARG A 596 -8.56 32.33 -24.69
N SER A 597 -9.80 31.85 -24.65
CA SER A 597 -10.99 32.66 -24.83
C SER A 597 -11.10 33.79 -23.78
N HIS A 598 -10.69 33.50 -22.54
CA HIS A 598 -10.63 34.50 -21.48
C HIS A 598 -9.61 35.61 -21.78
N LEU A 599 -8.40 35.24 -22.24
CA LEU A 599 -7.34 36.20 -22.62
C LEU A 599 -7.70 37.01 -23.86
N GLU A 600 -8.31 36.41 -24.89
CA GLU A 600 -8.83 37.11 -26.07
C GLU A 600 -9.84 38.21 -25.64
N ASN A 601 -10.75 37.88 -24.72
CA ASN A 601 -11.72 38.80 -24.14
C ASN A 601 -11.04 39.95 -23.37
N TYR A 602 -9.98 39.63 -22.61
CA TYR A 602 -9.20 40.63 -21.89
C TYR A 602 -8.37 41.50 -22.85
N GLY A 603 -7.85 40.92 -23.91
CA GLY A 603 -7.18 41.64 -24.98
C GLY A 603 -8.10 42.67 -25.65
N ASP A 604 -9.34 42.30 -25.95
CA ASP A 604 -10.33 43.24 -26.50
C ASP A 604 -10.66 44.37 -25.53
N LYS A 605 -10.87 44.06 -24.24
CA LYS A 605 -11.08 45.09 -23.19
C LYS A 605 -9.86 46.02 -23.10
N ALA A 606 -8.64 45.48 -23.11
CA ALA A 606 -7.40 46.26 -23.07
C ALA A 606 -7.30 47.20 -24.26
N ARG A 607 -7.65 46.72 -25.47
CA ARG A 607 -7.61 47.49 -26.71
C ARG A 607 -8.55 48.70 -26.68
N PHE A 608 -9.80 48.49 -26.23
CA PHE A 608 -10.76 49.58 -26.07
C PHE A 608 -10.33 50.57 -25.00
N ALA A 609 -9.86 50.10 -23.86
CA ALA A 609 -9.42 50.95 -22.75
C ALA A 609 -8.12 51.72 -23.08
N LEU A 610 -7.24 51.11 -23.87
CA LEU A 610 -6.05 51.78 -24.41
C LEU A 610 -6.43 52.99 -25.28
N ALA A 611 -7.36 52.80 -26.23
CA ALA A 611 -7.84 53.86 -27.09
C ALA A 611 -8.47 55.02 -26.30
N ASP A 612 -9.38 54.71 -25.35
CA ASP A 612 -10.00 55.73 -24.48
C ASP A 612 -8.95 56.48 -23.63
N SER A 613 -8.01 55.74 -23.03
CA SER A 613 -6.95 56.35 -22.21
C SER A 613 -5.99 57.23 -23.04
N TYR A 614 -5.70 56.85 -24.29
CA TYR A 614 -4.89 57.64 -25.19
C TYR A 614 -5.59 58.95 -25.61
N ASP A 615 -6.89 58.84 -25.94
CA ASP A 615 -7.70 60.04 -26.27
C ASP A 615 -7.77 61.03 -25.11
N ARG A 616 -8.02 60.52 -23.89
CA ARG A 616 -8.04 61.37 -22.68
C ARG A 616 -6.67 61.99 -22.37
N ALA A 617 -5.58 61.26 -22.56
CA ALA A 617 -4.23 61.76 -22.36
C ALA A 617 -3.89 62.92 -23.36
N THR A 618 -4.26 62.71 -24.63
CA THR A 618 -4.05 63.74 -25.66
C THR A 618 -4.90 65.02 -25.47
N GLN A 619 -6.17 64.83 -25.00
CA GLN A 619 -7.03 65.98 -24.66
C GLN A 619 -6.51 66.75 -23.43
N ALA A 620 -6.02 66.00 -22.38
CA ALA A 620 -5.40 66.68 -21.24
C ALA A 620 -4.15 67.47 -21.62
N GLN A 621 -3.31 66.89 -22.50
CA GLN A 621 -2.11 67.56 -22.97
C GLN A 621 -2.42 68.82 -23.86
N ALA A 622 -3.47 68.72 -24.66
CA ALA A 622 -3.94 69.86 -25.47
C ALA A 622 -4.47 71.03 -24.61
N LYS A 623 -5.15 70.73 -23.49
CA LYS A 623 -5.60 71.73 -22.52
C LYS A 623 -4.43 72.43 -21.83
N VAL A 624 -3.42 71.69 -21.37
CA VAL A 624 -2.21 72.24 -20.73
C VAL A 624 -1.39 73.14 -21.72
N THR A 625 -1.37 72.81 -23.01
CA THR A 625 -0.67 73.63 -24.05
C THR A 625 -1.50 74.84 -24.52
N SER A 626 -2.78 74.88 -24.18
CA SER A 626 -3.69 75.98 -24.51
C SER A 626 -3.84 77.01 -23.37
N GLU A 627 -3.44 76.71 -22.17
CA GLU A 627 -3.29 77.60 -21.02
C GLU A 627 -1.85 78.14 -20.99
#